data_0bcb32039bab9223b51bace656664383
#
_entry.id   0bcb32039bab9223b51bace656664383
#
_cell.length_a   1.000
_cell.length_b   1.000
_cell.length_c   1.000
_cell.angle_alpha   90.00
_cell.angle_beta   90.00
_cell.angle_gamma   90.00
#
_symmetry.space_group_name_H-M   'P 1'
#
loop_
_entity.id
_entity.type
_entity.pdbx_description
1 polymer ?
#
loop_
_entity_poly.entity_id
_entity_poly.type
_entity_poly.pdbx_seq_one_letter_code
_entity_poly.pdbx_strand_id
1 'polypeptide(L)'
;MNHYSVVSLDMSTWDQFAELVERNNGIYGGCWCIGYHPECGQKNISHQAVKKKRVRSGKLHYDLVIEKDDTTQRWFQMGDIDELPNIKHKREYDKEPPPLPDWRITCIFVDKKHRGQGIARMSLEGALKQIEEQGGGLVEAISEGTAGRKAQGRFLFSGTVELFEDYGFQCVRQVGKHAWIVC
;
A
#
# COMPACT_ATOMS: atom_id res chain seq x y z
N MET A 1 -3.80 24.50 9.49
CA MET A 1 -3.64 23.44 8.50
C MET A 1 -2.57 22.48 9.04
N ASN A 2 -2.90 21.22 9.22
CA ASN A 2 -1.88 20.22 9.58
C ASN A 2 -0.96 20.09 8.35
N HIS A 3 0.30 20.41 8.52
CA HIS A 3 1.28 20.30 7.45
C HIS A 3 1.84 18.86 7.50
N TYR A 4 1.35 18.03 6.59
CA TYR A 4 1.91 16.69 6.36
C TYR A 4 3.05 16.79 5.33
N SER A 5 4.09 16.03 5.54
CA SER A 5 5.13 15.77 4.55
C SER A 5 5.12 14.30 4.13
N VAL A 6 5.42 14.04 2.87
CA VAL A 6 5.57 12.68 2.32
C VAL A 6 7.06 12.40 2.20
N VAL A 7 7.51 11.34 2.86
CA VAL A 7 8.92 10.92 2.83
C VAL A 7 9.02 9.42 2.57
N SER A 8 10.09 9.00 1.93
CA SER A 8 10.34 7.60 1.66
C SER A 8 10.73 6.83 2.92
N LEU A 9 10.30 5.57 3.01
CA LEU A 9 10.72 4.68 4.06
C LEU A 9 12.12 4.16 3.77
N ASP A 10 13.06 4.56 4.61
CA ASP A 10 14.43 4.08 4.63
C ASP A 10 14.90 3.81 6.07
N MET A 11 16.18 3.58 6.27
CA MET A 11 16.70 3.32 7.61
C MET A 11 16.66 4.52 8.53
N SER A 12 16.60 5.76 8.02
CA SER A 12 16.48 6.98 8.82
C SER A 12 15.04 7.20 9.34
N THR A 13 14.04 6.71 8.60
CA THR A 13 12.62 6.81 8.95
C THR A 13 12.03 5.49 9.50
N TRP A 14 12.87 4.45 9.65
CA TRP A 14 12.43 3.13 10.12
C TRP A 14 11.72 3.16 11.48
N ASP A 15 12.26 3.90 12.44
CA ASP A 15 11.72 3.88 13.81
C ASP A 15 10.33 4.54 13.87
N GLN A 16 10.08 5.55 13.07
CA GLN A 16 8.77 6.19 12.91
C GLN A 16 7.74 5.23 12.28
N PHE A 17 8.15 4.45 11.28
CA PHE A 17 7.32 3.41 10.70
C PHE A 17 7.02 2.30 11.72
N ALA A 18 8.04 1.84 12.44
CA ALA A 18 7.89 0.79 13.47
C ALA A 18 6.90 1.23 14.56
N GLU A 19 7.01 2.46 15.05
CA GLU A 19 6.07 3.04 16.02
C GLU A 19 4.64 3.06 15.50
N LEU A 20 4.39 3.46 14.25
CA LEU A 20 3.07 3.42 13.64
C LEU A 20 2.49 2.00 13.66
N VAL A 21 3.29 1.01 13.29
CA VAL A 21 2.86 -0.40 13.25
C VAL A 21 2.56 -0.90 14.67
N GLU A 22 3.45 -0.66 15.63
CA GLU A 22 3.35 -1.15 17.00
C GLU A 22 2.17 -0.52 17.75
N ARG A 23 1.97 0.80 17.67
CA ARG A 23 0.82 1.46 18.35
C ARG A 23 -0.54 1.05 17.79
N ASN A 24 -0.58 0.43 16.61
CA ASN A 24 -1.78 -0.15 16.02
C ASN A 24 -1.86 -1.68 16.20
N ASN A 25 -1.11 -2.25 17.17
CA ASN A 25 -1.02 -3.68 17.47
C ASN A 25 -0.55 -4.55 16.29
N GLY A 26 0.33 -4.01 15.48
CA GLY A 26 0.66 -4.62 14.20
C GLY A 26 -0.46 -4.41 13.17
N ILE A 27 -0.11 -4.10 11.95
CA ILE A 27 -1.10 -3.96 10.90
C ILE A 27 -1.74 -5.33 10.65
N TYR A 28 -3.06 -5.42 10.75
CA TYR A 28 -3.83 -6.66 10.58
C TYR A 28 -3.30 -7.87 11.38
N GLY A 29 -2.97 -7.66 12.66
CA GLY A 29 -2.53 -8.74 13.54
C GLY A 29 -1.03 -9.05 13.45
N GLY A 30 -0.21 -8.06 13.14
CA GLY A 30 1.25 -8.18 13.15
C GLY A 30 1.84 -8.59 11.82
N CYS A 31 1.15 -8.35 10.72
CA CYS A 31 1.66 -8.73 9.39
C CYS A 31 2.91 -7.94 8.98
N TRP A 32 3.21 -6.81 9.59
CA TRP A 32 4.26 -5.89 9.15
C TRP A 32 4.26 -5.68 7.64
N CYS A 33 3.12 -5.98 7.05
CA CYS A 33 2.79 -5.98 5.63
C CYS A 33 3.82 -6.67 4.72
N ILE A 34 4.16 -7.89 5.05
CA ILE A 34 4.91 -8.76 4.16
C ILE A 34 3.99 -9.64 3.28
N GLY A 35 2.67 -9.47 3.37
CA GLY A 35 1.70 -10.32 2.66
C GLY A 35 1.87 -10.35 1.15
N TYR A 36 2.43 -9.31 0.57
CA TYR A 36 2.68 -9.19 -0.86
C TYR A 36 4.10 -9.57 -1.28
N HIS A 37 5.01 -9.76 -0.32
CA HIS A 37 6.40 -10.13 -0.57
C HIS A 37 6.59 -11.63 -0.78
N PRO A 38 7.69 -12.07 -1.41
CA PRO A 38 8.00 -13.49 -1.63
C PRO A 38 8.07 -14.34 -0.36
N GLU A 39 8.37 -13.71 0.78
CA GLU A 39 8.46 -14.39 2.07
C GLU A 39 7.10 -14.67 2.71
N CYS A 40 6.00 -14.18 2.11
CA CYS A 40 4.66 -14.44 2.63
C CYS A 40 4.39 -15.94 2.75
N GLY A 41 3.90 -16.36 3.91
CA GLY A 41 3.60 -17.77 4.18
C GLY A 41 4.79 -18.61 4.67
N GLN A 42 6.00 -18.09 4.70
CA GLN A 42 7.13 -18.79 5.33
C GLN A 42 6.90 -18.90 6.84
N LYS A 43 7.18 -20.11 7.36
CA LYS A 43 7.04 -20.39 8.80
C LYS A 43 8.29 -19.94 9.57
N ASN A 44 8.11 -19.60 10.84
CA ASN A 44 9.19 -19.30 11.78
C ASN A 44 10.08 -18.10 11.38
N ILE A 45 9.51 -17.11 10.69
CA ILE A 45 10.20 -15.87 10.35
C ILE A 45 9.62 -14.71 11.16
N SER A 46 10.47 -13.74 11.48
CA SER A 46 10.02 -12.45 12.01
C SER A 46 9.62 -11.54 10.85
N HIS A 47 8.34 -11.21 10.74
CA HIS A 47 7.84 -10.29 9.72
C HIS A 47 8.51 -8.91 9.82
N GLN A 48 8.75 -8.42 11.04
CA GLN A 48 9.49 -7.18 11.28
C GLN A 48 10.92 -7.24 10.74
N ALA A 49 11.63 -8.34 11.03
CA ALA A 49 13.01 -8.50 10.57
C ALA A 49 13.10 -8.59 9.05
N VAL A 50 12.17 -9.29 8.40
CA VAL A 50 12.06 -9.36 6.94
C VAL A 50 11.83 -7.98 6.36
N LYS A 51 10.86 -7.24 6.90
CA LYS A 51 10.56 -5.87 6.46
C LYS A 51 11.78 -4.96 6.59
N LYS A 52 12.44 -4.97 7.77
CA LYS A 52 13.64 -4.16 8.03
C LYS A 52 14.78 -4.48 7.07
N LYS A 53 14.98 -5.78 6.76
CA LYS A 53 15.99 -6.21 5.78
C LYS A 53 15.71 -5.64 4.39
N ARG A 54 14.46 -5.65 3.93
CA ARG A 54 14.06 -5.11 2.63
C ARG A 54 14.26 -3.59 2.57
N VAL A 55 13.83 -2.86 3.59
CA VAL A 55 14.08 -1.42 3.70
C VAL A 55 15.58 -1.11 3.59
N ARG A 56 16.42 -1.86 4.35
CA ARG A 56 17.88 -1.69 4.32
C ARG A 56 18.49 -1.96 2.94
N SER A 57 17.91 -2.88 2.18
CA SER A 57 18.40 -3.22 0.83
C SER A 57 17.97 -2.24 -0.26
N GLY A 58 17.14 -1.23 0.06
CA GLY A 58 16.59 -0.29 -0.90
C GLY A 58 15.59 -0.91 -1.90
N LYS A 59 15.10 -2.11 -1.60
CA LYS A 59 14.14 -2.84 -2.45
C LYS A 59 12.68 -2.55 -2.12
N LEU A 60 12.40 -1.45 -1.48
CA LEU A 60 11.05 -1.07 -1.09
C LEU A 60 10.82 0.40 -1.38
N HIS A 61 9.76 0.66 -2.11
CA HIS A 61 9.26 1.98 -2.35
C HIS A 61 8.05 2.21 -1.44
N TYR A 62 8.27 2.81 -0.28
CA TYR A 62 7.21 3.21 0.64
C TYR A 62 7.25 4.69 0.86
N ASP A 63 6.09 5.27 0.90
CA ASP A 63 5.93 6.64 1.34
C ASP A 63 5.40 6.67 2.77
N LEU A 64 6.00 7.48 3.58
CA LEU A 64 5.47 7.85 4.89
C LEU A 64 4.84 9.24 4.80
N VAL A 65 3.71 9.42 5.46
CA VAL A 65 3.21 10.76 5.75
C VAL A 65 3.49 11.04 7.22
N ILE A 66 4.25 12.09 7.47
CA ILE A 66 4.69 12.49 8.80
C ILE A 66 4.03 13.83 9.14
N GLU A 67 3.52 13.95 10.35
CA GLU A 67 3.07 15.25 10.88
C GLU A 67 4.27 16.12 11.29
N LYS A 68 4.00 17.40 11.57
CA LYS A 68 5.01 18.38 11.95
C LYS A 68 5.79 18.03 13.23
N ASP A 69 5.26 17.13 14.06
CA ASP A 69 5.87 16.59 15.28
C ASP A 69 6.61 15.26 15.05
N ASP A 70 6.93 14.93 13.82
CA ASP A 70 7.57 13.67 13.40
C ASP A 70 6.76 12.41 13.71
N THR A 71 5.46 12.54 14.00
CA THR A 71 4.60 11.38 14.24
C THR A 71 4.02 10.85 12.93
N THR A 72 4.41 9.66 12.52
CA THR A 72 3.89 9.01 11.32
C THR A 72 2.42 8.62 11.50
N GLN A 73 1.56 9.11 10.60
CA GLN A 73 0.12 8.87 10.63
C GLN A 73 -0.34 7.83 9.62
N ARG A 74 0.53 7.45 8.71
CA ARG A 74 0.20 6.56 7.62
C ARG A 74 1.44 5.90 7.02
N TRP A 75 1.23 4.74 6.40
CA TRP A 75 2.19 4.17 5.49
C TRP A 75 1.50 3.67 4.21
N PHE A 76 2.26 3.62 3.15
CA PHE A 76 1.85 3.25 1.81
C PHE A 76 2.84 2.21 1.26
N GLN A 77 2.37 1.23 0.50
CA GLN A 77 3.25 0.23 -0.11
C GLN A 77 3.05 0.17 -1.61
N MET A 78 4.12 0.41 -2.31
CA MET A 78 4.26 0.15 -3.74
C MET A 78 5.60 -0.51 -4.02
N GLY A 79 5.75 -1.12 -5.18
CA GLY A 79 6.98 -1.73 -5.66
C GLY A 79 6.79 -2.32 -7.04
N ASP A 80 7.88 -2.78 -7.66
CA ASP A 80 7.79 -3.56 -8.86
C ASP A 80 7.18 -4.96 -8.59
N ILE A 81 6.82 -5.66 -9.65
CA ILE A 81 6.15 -6.96 -9.51
C ILE A 81 7.05 -8.07 -8.97
N ASP A 82 8.36 -7.94 -9.10
CA ASP A 82 9.32 -8.92 -8.56
C ASP A 82 9.46 -8.75 -7.05
N GLU A 83 9.30 -7.53 -6.54
CA GLU A 83 9.27 -7.25 -5.11
C GLU A 83 7.93 -7.60 -4.47
N LEU A 84 6.83 -7.44 -5.21
CA LEU A 84 5.46 -7.67 -4.75
C LEU A 84 4.73 -8.72 -5.62
N PRO A 85 5.25 -9.96 -5.70
CA PRO A 85 4.69 -10.98 -6.59
C PRO A 85 3.34 -11.53 -6.13
N ASN A 86 3.01 -11.41 -4.85
CA ASN A 86 1.76 -11.89 -4.31
C ASN A 86 0.66 -10.85 -4.50
N ILE A 87 -0.54 -11.31 -4.82
CA ILE A 87 -1.70 -10.45 -5.02
C ILE A 87 -2.93 -10.99 -4.32
N LYS A 88 -3.83 -10.09 -3.95
CA LYS A 88 -5.16 -10.42 -3.45
C LYS A 88 -5.97 -11.09 -4.55
N HIS A 89 -6.72 -12.15 -4.20
CA HIS A 89 -7.53 -12.91 -5.16
C HIS A 89 -6.75 -13.53 -6.35
N LYS A 90 -5.50 -13.93 -6.11
CA LYS A 90 -4.60 -14.44 -7.16
C LYS A 90 -5.23 -15.50 -8.06
N ARG A 91 -5.97 -16.47 -7.49
CA ARG A 91 -6.64 -17.53 -8.28
C ARG A 91 -7.62 -16.95 -9.30
N GLU A 92 -8.33 -15.89 -8.98
CA GLU A 92 -9.27 -15.24 -9.89
C GLU A 92 -8.53 -14.34 -10.89
N TYR A 93 -7.50 -13.65 -10.40
CA TYR A 93 -6.63 -12.83 -11.23
C TYR A 93 -5.99 -13.64 -12.36
N ASP A 94 -5.43 -14.82 -12.05
CA ASP A 94 -4.68 -15.67 -12.99
C ASP A 94 -5.57 -16.29 -14.08
N LYS A 95 -6.90 -16.28 -13.96
CA LYS A 95 -7.80 -16.77 -15.02
C LYS A 95 -7.78 -15.89 -16.27
N GLU A 96 -7.63 -14.60 -16.10
CA GLU A 96 -7.59 -13.60 -17.15
C GLU A 96 -6.75 -12.43 -16.65
N PRO A 97 -5.41 -12.57 -16.69
CA PRO A 97 -4.53 -11.53 -16.19
C PRO A 97 -4.55 -10.30 -17.12
N PRO A 98 -4.54 -9.08 -16.56
CA PRO A 98 -4.35 -7.87 -17.37
C PRO A 98 -2.94 -7.82 -17.94
N PRO A 99 -2.61 -6.80 -18.77
CA PRO A 99 -1.22 -6.55 -19.13
C PRO A 99 -0.33 -6.50 -17.90
N LEU A 100 0.88 -7.04 -18.01
CA LEU A 100 1.82 -7.10 -16.90
C LEU A 100 2.16 -5.68 -16.42
N PRO A 101 1.89 -5.33 -15.15
CA PRO A 101 2.20 -4.00 -14.66
C PRO A 101 3.70 -3.85 -14.39
N ASP A 102 4.21 -2.63 -14.50
CA ASP A 102 5.55 -2.27 -14.04
C ASP A 102 5.56 -2.08 -12.51
N TRP A 103 4.47 -1.50 -12.00
CA TRP A 103 4.33 -1.13 -10.60
C TRP A 103 3.06 -1.69 -9.98
N ARG A 104 3.15 -2.07 -8.71
CA ARG A 104 1.99 -2.52 -7.94
C ARG A 104 1.83 -1.73 -6.66
N ILE A 105 0.63 -1.20 -6.44
CA ILE A 105 0.21 -0.59 -5.17
C ILE A 105 -0.58 -1.63 -4.39
N THR A 106 -0.13 -1.97 -3.18
CA THR A 106 -0.69 -3.11 -2.44
C THR A 106 -1.33 -2.75 -1.12
N CYS A 107 -0.83 -1.74 -0.42
CA CYS A 107 -1.35 -1.39 0.89
C CYS A 107 -1.28 0.11 1.18
N ILE A 108 -2.40 0.63 1.68
CA ILE A 108 -2.55 2.02 2.13
C ILE A 108 -3.11 1.95 3.55
N PHE A 109 -2.28 2.22 4.55
CA PHE A 109 -2.73 2.26 5.93
C PHE A 109 -2.76 3.70 6.44
N VAL A 110 -3.87 4.11 7.02
CA VAL A 110 -4.03 5.39 7.71
C VAL A 110 -4.45 5.12 9.14
N ASP A 111 -3.72 5.69 10.11
CA ASP A 111 -4.09 5.62 11.52
C ASP A 111 -5.55 6.08 11.68
N LYS A 112 -6.32 5.32 12.48
CA LYS A 112 -7.77 5.53 12.63
C LYS A 112 -8.14 6.95 13.09
N LYS A 113 -7.27 7.60 13.85
CA LYS A 113 -7.48 8.97 14.36
C LYS A 113 -7.33 10.03 13.27
N HIS A 114 -6.68 9.69 12.15
CA HIS A 114 -6.34 10.62 11.07
C HIS A 114 -7.08 10.30 9.75
N ARG A 115 -8.03 9.38 9.78
CA ARG A 115 -8.87 9.06 8.60
C ARG A 115 -9.81 10.20 8.26
N GLY A 116 -10.21 10.29 6.98
CA GLY A 116 -11.11 11.34 6.50
C GLY A 116 -10.46 12.72 6.31
N GLN A 117 -9.14 12.81 6.44
CA GLN A 117 -8.38 14.08 6.31
C GLN A 117 -7.62 14.18 4.97
N GLY A 118 -7.95 13.37 3.98
CA GLY A 118 -7.29 13.41 2.65
C GLY A 118 -5.93 12.72 2.60
N ILE A 119 -5.44 12.14 3.71
CA ILE A 119 -4.10 11.55 3.80
C ILE A 119 -3.88 10.42 2.78
N ALA A 120 -4.89 9.59 2.50
CA ALA A 120 -4.77 8.52 1.49
C ALA A 120 -4.55 9.10 0.07
N ARG A 121 -5.21 10.21 -0.25
CA ARG A 121 -5.04 10.93 -1.53
C ARG A 121 -3.63 11.48 -1.67
N MET A 122 -3.18 12.25 -0.70
CA MET A 122 -1.83 12.81 -0.66
C MET A 122 -0.77 11.73 -0.90
N SER A 123 -1.03 10.56 -0.43
CA SER A 123 -0.12 9.44 -0.52
C SER A 123 -0.08 8.78 -1.87
N LEU A 124 -1.23 8.58 -2.46
CA LEU A 124 -1.30 8.08 -3.82
C LEU A 124 -0.62 9.09 -4.77
N GLU A 125 -0.84 10.38 -4.55
CA GLU A 125 -0.18 11.45 -5.32
C GLU A 125 1.34 11.39 -5.19
N GLY A 126 1.86 11.27 -3.96
CA GLY A 126 3.30 11.13 -3.72
C GLY A 126 3.89 9.87 -4.35
N ALA A 127 3.17 8.74 -4.26
CA ALA A 127 3.59 7.49 -4.89
C ALA A 127 3.62 7.57 -6.41
N LEU A 128 2.59 8.14 -7.04
CA LEU A 128 2.55 8.31 -8.50
C LEU A 128 3.68 9.22 -8.98
N LYS A 129 3.98 10.29 -8.24
CA LYS A 129 5.11 11.16 -8.54
C LYS A 129 6.44 10.42 -8.47
N GLN A 130 6.67 9.58 -7.45
CA GLN A 130 7.88 8.76 -7.37
C GLN A 130 8.00 7.76 -8.53
N ILE A 131 6.89 7.14 -8.93
CA ILE A 131 6.84 6.25 -10.10
C ILE A 131 7.23 7.02 -11.36
N GLU A 132 6.68 8.22 -11.56
CA GLU A 132 7.01 9.08 -12.70
C GLU A 132 8.52 9.44 -12.71
N GLU A 133 9.08 9.82 -11.57
CA GLU A 133 10.51 10.13 -11.42
C GLU A 133 11.43 8.93 -11.70
N GLN A 134 10.92 7.71 -11.58
CA GLN A 134 11.63 6.45 -11.86
C GLN A 134 11.37 5.93 -13.28
N GLY A 135 10.77 6.72 -14.16
CA GLY A 135 10.55 6.36 -15.57
C GLY A 135 9.11 6.03 -15.92
N GLY A 136 8.19 6.09 -14.95
CA GLY A 136 6.77 5.81 -15.16
C GLY A 136 6.48 4.32 -15.35
N GLY A 137 5.41 4.01 -16.09
CA GLY A 137 4.99 2.65 -16.40
C GLY A 137 3.54 2.37 -16.03
N LEU A 138 3.09 1.14 -16.28
CA LEU A 138 1.75 0.68 -15.95
C LEU A 138 1.65 0.40 -14.45
N VAL A 139 0.75 1.07 -13.76
CA VAL A 139 0.50 0.92 -12.33
C VAL A 139 -0.76 0.12 -12.09
N GLU A 140 -0.67 -0.93 -11.28
CA GLU A 140 -1.81 -1.78 -10.91
C GLU A 140 -2.11 -1.71 -9.41
N ALA A 141 -3.39 -1.76 -9.05
CA ALA A 141 -3.83 -2.08 -7.71
C ALA A 141 -5.05 -3.02 -7.73
N ILE A 142 -5.26 -3.77 -6.64
CA ILE A 142 -6.50 -4.52 -6.44
C ILE A 142 -7.27 -3.87 -5.31
N SER A 143 -8.26 -3.07 -5.68
CA SER A 143 -8.94 -2.13 -4.79
C SER A 143 -10.38 -2.53 -4.48
N GLU A 144 -10.91 -2.01 -3.40
CA GLU A 144 -12.26 -2.33 -2.92
C GLU A 144 -13.26 -1.31 -3.46
N GLY A 145 -14.27 -1.76 -4.22
CA GLY A 145 -15.39 -0.93 -4.63
C GLY A 145 -16.28 -0.59 -3.44
N THR A 146 -16.54 0.68 -3.18
CA THR A 146 -17.36 1.14 -2.04
C THR A 146 -18.67 1.80 -2.44
N ALA A 147 -18.90 2.02 -3.73
CA ALA A 147 -20.10 2.67 -4.24
C ALA A 147 -21.37 2.02 -3.67
N GLY A 148 -22.23 2.85 -3.08
CA GLY A 148 -23.53 2.44 -2.54
C GLY A 148 -23.49 1.56 -1.28
N ARG A 149 -22.32 1.38 -0.63
CA ARG A 149 -22.22 0.55 0.59
C ARG A 149 -21.22 1.08 1.61
N LYS A 150 -21.44 0.70 2.87
CA LYS A 150 -20.48 0.93 3.95
C LYS A 150 -19.49 -0.23 3.99
N ALA A 151 -18.27 -0.02 3.49
CA ALA A 151 -17.21 -1.03 3.57
C ALA A 151 -16.56 -1.07 4.96
N GLN A 152 -16.21 -2.28 5.42
CA GLN A 152 -15.46 -2.42 6.67
C GLN A 152 -13.99 -2.05 6.44
N GLY A 153 -13.39 -1.32 7.39
CA GLY A 153 -12.01 -0.83 7.28
C GLY A 153 -10.97 -1.91 6.98
N ARG A 154 -11.22 -3.16 7.42
CA ARG A 154 -10.33 -4.30 7.14
C ARG A 154 -10.22 -4.68 5.65
N PHE A 155 -11.14 -4.23 4.81
CA PHE A 155 -11.09 -4.46 3.36
C PHE A 155 -10.52 -3.27 2.59
N LEU A 156 -10.35 -2.12 3.25
CA LEU A 156 -9.93 -0.87 2.63
C LEU A 156 -8.40 -0.69 2.60
N PHE A 157 -7.63 -1.69 3.03
CA PHE A 157 -6.17 -1.57 3.10
C PHE A 157 -5.49 -1.45 1.74
N SER A 158 -6.14 -1.85 0.66
CA SER A 158 -5.64 -1.67 -0.71
C SER A 158 -6.23 -0.43 -1.42
N GLY A 159 -6.79 0.50 -0.64
CA GLY A 159 -7.50 1.66 -1.18
C GLY A 159 -8.89 1.32 -1.71
N THR A 160 -9.60 2.34 -2.14
CA THR A 160 -10.92 2.18 -2.78
C THR A 160 -10.81 2.43 -4.28
N VAL A 161 -11.70 1.82 -5.06
CA VAL A 161 -11.79 2.07 -6.51
C VAL A 161 -11.94 3.56 -6.78
N GLU A 162 -12.84 4.22 -6.05
CA GLU A 162 -13.13 5.65 -6.22
C GLU A 162 -11.89 6.53 -5.95
N LEU A 163 -11.01 6.12 -5.02
CA LEU A 163 -9.75 6.83 -4.78
C LEU A 163 -8.85 6.77 -6.02
N PHE A 164 -8.73 5.62 -6.65
CA PHE A 164 -7.88 5.44 -7.83
C PHE A 164 -8.48 6.10 -9.07
N GLU A 165 -9.81 6.03 -9.26
CA GLU A 165 -10.51 6.70 -10.38
C GLU A 165 -10.29 8.20 -10.37
N ASP A 166 -10.22 8.84 -9.19
CA ASP A 166 -9.90 10.27 -9.05
C ASP A 166 -8.51 10.64 -9.60
N TYR A 167 -7.62 9.66 -9.77
CA TYR A 167 -6.27 9.81 -10.37
C TYR A 167 -6.14 9.19 -11.76
N GLY A 168 -7.26 8.91 -12.42
CA GLY A 168 -7.31 8.46 -13.80
C GLY A 168 -7.17 6.96 -14.02
N PHE A 169 -7.12 6.17 -12.94
CA PHE A 169 -7.15 4.71 -13.06
C PHE A 169 -8.51 4.24 -13.59
N GLN A 170 -8.49 3.19 -14.36
CA GLN A 170 -9.69 2.55 -14.91
C GLN A 170 -9.92 1.19 -14.25
N CYS A 171 -11.19 0.87 -13.99
CA CYS A 171 -11.57 -0.48 -13.60
C CYS A 171 -11.40 -1.43 -14.77
N VAL A 172 -10.48 -2.39 -14.64
CA VAL A 172 -10.23 -3.40 -15.68
C VAL A 172 -11.18 -4.57 -15.53
N ARG A 173 -11.18 -5.20 -14.35
CA ARG A 173 -11.99 -6.40 -14.09
C ARG A 173 -12.22 -6.63 -12.60
N GLN A 174 -13.37 -7.21 -12.28
CA GLN A 174 -13.67 -7.67 -10.92
C GLN A 174 -13.00 -9.02 -10.63
N VAL A 175 -12.31 -9.14 -9.48
CA VAL A 175 -11.60 -10.35 -9.04
C VAL A 175 -12.08 -10.88 -7.70
N GLY A 176 -13.02 -10.22 -7.07
CA GLY A 176 -13.65 -10.64 -5.81
C GLY A 176 -15.02 -10.02 -5.67
N LYS A 177 -15.74 -10.35 -4.59
CA LYS A 177 -17.12 -9.84 -4.41
C LYS A 177 -17.22 -8.31 -4.58
N HIS A 178 -16.20 -7.59 -4.14
CA HIS A 178 -16.10 -6.13 -4.22
C HIS A 178 -14.68 -5.68 -4.61
N ALA A 179 -13.79 -6.60 -4.99
CA ALA A 179 -12.43 -6.29 -5.36
C ALA A 179 -12.29 -6.20 -6.87
N TRP A 180 -11.64 -5.12 -7.32
CA TRP A 180 -11.43 -4.79 -8.72
C TRP A 180 -9.95 -4.58 -9.01
N ILE A 181 -9.50 -5.05 -10.17
CA ILE A 181 -8.23 -4.61 -10.75
C ILE A 181 -8.45 -3.20 -11.28
N VAL A 182 -7.60 -2.27 -10.87
CA VAL A 182 -7.55 -0.90 -11.39
C VAL A 182 -6.14 -0.63 -11.93
N CYS A 183 -6.05 -0.02 -13.11
CA CYS A 183 -4.79 0.35 -13.76
C CYS A 183 -4.86 1.76 -14.30
#